data_e05ed50d8cf80c90e97bc9d78985f5d4
#
_entry.id   e05ed50d8cf80c90e97bc9d78985f5d4
#
_cell.length_a   1.000
_cell.length_b   1.000
_cell.length_c   1.000
_cell.angle_alpha   90.00
_cell.angle_beta   90.00
_cell.angle_gamma   90.00
#
_symmetry.space_group_name_H-M   'P 1'
#
loop_
_entity.id
_entity.type
_entity.pdbx_description
1 polymer ?
#
loop_
_entity_poly.entity_id
_entity_poly.type
_entity_poly.pdbx_seq_one_letter_code
_entity_poly.pdbx_strand_id
1 'polypeptide(L)'
;IAKLAKFDQLKTALNDLGVTGMTVTQVMGCGIQKGTPEKYRGVPVDTTLLPKIKVEVIVSRISVDAVVEAAKKALYTGHIGDGKIFVYNVTRVVKIRTGEEDYAALQDVE
;
A
#
# COMPACT_ATOMS: atom_id res chain seq x y z
N ILE A 1 2.67 -1.63 0.23
CA ILE A 1 2.96 -2.08 1.60
C ILE A 1 3.72 -0.98 2.32
N ALA A 2 3.23 -0.55 3.44
CA ALA A 2 3.75 0.63 4.12
C ALA A 2 3.71 0.46 5.65
N LYS A 3 4.26 1.46 6.34
CA LYS A 3 4.21 1.52 7.80
C LYS A 3 2.78 1.73 8.28
N LEU A 4 2.37 0.97 9.28
CA LEU A 4 1.04 1.10 9.89
C LEU A 4 0.76 2.54 10.37
N ALA A 5 1.76 3.19 10.96
CA ALA A 5 1.62 4.54 11.50
C ALA A 5 1.32 5.61 10.44
N LYS A 6 1.52 5.30 9.16
CA LYS A 6 1.29 6.23 8.05
C LYS A 6 -0.08 6.06 7.40
N PHE A 7 -0.91 5.17 7.90
CA PHE A 7 -2.18 4.88 7.25
C PHE A 7 -3.10 6.12 7.15
N ASP A 8 -3.20 6.91 8.21
CA ASP A 8 -4.11 8.06 8.20
C ASP A 8 -3.71 9.09 7.15
N GLN A 9 -2.42 9.35 6.99
CA GLN A 9 -1.91 10.26 5.97
C GLN A 9 -2.19 9.72 4.56
N LEU A 10 -2.00 8.43 4.35
CA LEU A 10 -2.29 7.78 3.08
C LEU A 10 -3.77 7.86 2.76
N LYS A 11 -4.63 7.53 3.71
CA LYS A 11 -6.08 7.57 3.54
C LYS A 11 -6.54 8.97 3.15
N THR A 12 -6.07 10.00 3.86
CA THR A 12 -6.42 11.38 3.56
C THR A 12 -5.98 11.77 2.14
N ALA A 13 -4.74 11.44 1.78
CA ALA A 13 -4.21 11.77 0.46
C ALA A 13 -5.00 11.09 -0.67
N LEU A 14 -5.40 9.84 -0.49
CA LEU A 14 -6.19 9.12 -1.47
C LEU A 14 -7.62 9.63 -1.55
N ASN A 15 -8.23 9.95 -0.41
CA ASN A 15 -9.57 10.54 -0.38
C ASN A 15 -9.61 11.89 -1.09
N ASP A 16 -8.56 12.69 -0.96
CA ASP A 16 -8.46 13.99 -1.65
C ASP A 16 -8.44 13.84 -3.18
N LEU A 17 -7.99 12.70 -3.69
CA LEU A 17 -8.06 12.38 -5.11
C LEU A 17 -9.41 11.82 -5.56
N GLY A 18 -10.28 11.49 -4.61
CA GLY A 18 -11.55 10.86 -4.89
C GLY A 18 -11.55 9.34 -4.70
N VAL A 19 -10.44 8.74 -4.29
CA VAL A 19 -10.40 7.32 -3.95
C VAL A 19 -10.97 7.16 -2.54
N THR A 20 -12.13 6.56 -2.43
CA THR A 20 -12.82 6.37 -1.14
C THR A 20 -12.84 4.91 -0.70
N GLY A 21 -12.76 3.97 -1.63
CA GLY A 21 -12.73 2.55 -1.32
C GLY A 21 -11.31 2.00 -1.34
N MET A 22 -10.93 1.35 -0.27
CA MET A 22 -9.64 0.69 -0.19
C MET A 22 -9.76 -0.53 0.72
N THR A 23 -8.96 -1.53 0.43
CA THR A 23 -8.87 -2.74 1.25
C THR A 23 -7.56 -2.67 2.03
N VAL A 24 -7.64 -2.82 3.33
CA VAL A 24 -6.49 -2.73 4.22
C VAL A 24 -6.30 -4.05 4.93
N THR A 25 -5.09 -4.58 4.86
CA THR A 25 -4.72 -5.81 5.53
C THR A 25 -3.50 -5.55 6.39
N GLN A 26 -3.54 -6.01 7.63
CA GLN A 26 -2.35 -6.00 8.47
C GLN A 26 -1.46 -7.16 8.07
N VAL A 27 -0.19 -6.87 7.84
CA VAL A 27 0.80 -7.85 7.42
C VAL A 27 2.06 -7.68 8.26
N MET A 28 2.91 -8.70 8.24
CA MET A 28 4.20 -8.65 8.92
C MET A 28 5.30 -8.58 7.87
N GLY A 29 6.12 -7.54 7.96
CA GLY A 29 7.30 -7.43 7.13
C GLY A 29 8.49 -8.07 7.84
N CYS A 30 9.21 -8.91 7.13
CA CYS A 30 10.45 -9.50 7.62
C CYS A 30 11.63 -8.77 7.00
N GLY A 31 12.51 -8.26 7.83
CA GLY A 31 13.67 -7.53 7.36
C GLY A 31 14.88 -7.76 8.24
N ILE A 32 16.04 -7.44 7.68
CA ILE A 32 17.29 -7.46 8.43
C ILE A 32 17.46 -6.09 9.05
N GLN A 33 17.60 -6.06 10.37
CA GLN A 33 17.83 -4.81 11.09
C GLN A 33 19.27 -4.38 10.90
N LYS A 34 19.48 -3.31 10.12
CA LYS A 34 20.83 -2.74 9.92
C LYS A 34 21.32 -2.10 11.20
N GLY A 35 22.60 -2.25 11.45
CA GLY A 35 23.24 -1.68 12.64
C GLY A 35 23.27 -2.62 13.83
N THR A 36 22.63 -3.75 13.76
CA THR A 36 22.79 -4.79 14.77
C THR A 36 24.13 -5.48 14.57
N PRO A 37 25.02 -5.43 15.54
CA PRO A 37 26.39 -5.93 15.36
C PRO A 37 26.48 -7.45 15.38
N GLU A 38 25.43 -8.12 15.75
CA GLU A 38 25.46 -9.56 15.96
C GLU A 38 25.32 -10.29 14.65
N LYS A 39 26.36 -11.05 14.35
CA LYS A 39 26.40 -11.96 13.21
C LYS A 39 26.79 -13.33 13.70
N TYR A 40 26.14 -14.33 13.20
CA TYR A 40 26.52 -15.71 13.39
C TYR A 40 27.13 -16.23 12.10
N ARG A 41 28.42 -16.60 12.16
CA ARG A 41 29.18 -17.06 10.99
C ARG A 41 29.11 -16.07 9.81
N GLY A 42 29.17 -14.77 10.11
CA GLY A 42 29.12 -13.74 9.08
C GLY A 42 27.73 -13.43 8.54
N VAL A 43 26.70 -14.10 9.03
CA VAL A 43 25.31 -13.88 8.63
C VAL A 43 24.59 -13.07 9.69
N PRO A 44 23.84 -12.03 9.33
CA PRO A 44 22.99 -11.34 10.29
C PRO A 44 22.00 -12.30 10.92
N VAL A 45 21.93 -12.33 12.24
CA VAL A 45 21.03 -13.26 12.94
C VAL A 45 19.70 -12.65 13.34
N ASP A 46 19.61 -11.31 13.30
CA ASP A 46 18.37 -10.64 13.68
C ASP A 46 17.51 -10.33 12.46
N THR A 47 16.60 -11.21 12.18
CA THR A 47 15.44 -10.90 11.36
C THR A 47 14.31 -10.49 12.28
N THR A 48 13.77 -9.30 12.05
CA THR A 48 12.68 -8.78 12.86
C THR A 48 11.40 -8.78 12.04
N LEU A 49 10.33 -9.30 12.64
CA LEU A 49 8.99 -9.16 12.07
C LEU A 49 8.42 -7.83 12.52
N LEU A 50 8.12 -6.96 11.57
CA LEU A 50 7.58 -5.64 11.83
C LEU A 50 6.14 -5.55 11.32
N PRO A 51 5.25 -4.94 12.09
CA PRO A 51 3.88 -4.71 11.60
C PRO A 51 3.88 -3.72 10.45
N LYS A 52 3.20 -4.09 9.38
CA LYS A 52 3.01 -3.29 8.18
C LYS A 52 1.56 -3.34 7.78
N ILE A 53 1.17 -2.47 6.84
CA ILE A 53 -0.12 -2.56 6.19
C ILE A 53 0.07 -2.80 4.69
N LYS A 54 -0.85 -3.58 4.15
CA LYS A 54 -1.05 -3.73 2.72
C LYS A 54 -2.33 -3.01 2.37
N VAL A 55 -2.24 -1.97 1.56
CA VAL A 55 -3.40 -1.20 1.11
C VAL A 55 -3.58 -1.45 -0.37
N GLU A 56 -4.77 -1.87 -0.75
CA GLU A 56 -5.12 -2.14 -2.13
C GLU A 56 -6.19 -1.16 -2.57
N VAL A 57 -5.95 -0.48 -3.69
CA VAL A 57 -6.92 0.37 -4.35
C VAL A 57 -6.97 0.00 -5.82
N ILE A 58 -8.17 0.04 -6.39
CA ILE A 58 -8.37 -0.24 -7.80
C ILE A 58 -9.04 0.97 -8.40
N VAL A 59 -8.45 1.51 -9.45
CA VAL A 59 -8.92 2.72 -10.10
C VAL A 59 -9.07 2.51 -11.59
N SER A 60 -10.00 3.25 -12.18
CA SER A 60 -10.17 3.29 -13.63
C SER A 60 -10.19 4.73 -14.13
N ARG A 61 -11.04 5.56 -13.55
CA ARG A 61 -11.17 6.98 -13.87
C ARG A 61 -9.98 7.80 -13.35
N ILE A 62 -9.58 7.53 -12.10
CA ILE A 62 -8.50 8.26 -11.46
C ILE A 62 -7.16 7.76 -12.00
N SER A 63 -6.27 8.68 -12.33
CA SER A 63 -4.96 8.35 -12.86
C SER A 63 -4.12 7.55 -11.86
N VAL A 64 -3.53 6.46 -12.32
CA VAL A 64 -2.58 5.67 -11.53
C VAL A 64 -1.39 6.52 -11.10
N ASP A 65 -0.88 7.36 -12.00
CA ASP A 65 0.25 8.24 -11.67
C ASP A 65 -0.10 9.20 -10.54
N ALA A 66 -1.31 9.74 -10.53
CA ALA A 66 -1.77 10.62 -9.46
C ALA A 66 -1.84 9.87 -8.12
N VAL A 67 -2.34 8.64 -8.13
CA VAL A 67 -2.40 7.79 -6.94
C VAL A 67 -0.98 7.49 -6.42
N VAL A 68 -0.08 7.10 -7.31
CA VAL A 68 1.31 6.78 -6.95
C VAL A 68 2.00 8.00 -6.35
N GLU A 69 1.88 9.17 -6.96
CA GLU A 69 2.51 10.39 -6.45
C GLU A 69 1.94 10.81 -5.10
N ALA A 70 0.63 10.74 -4.94
CA ALA A 70 -0.01 11.06 -3.66
C ALA A 70 0.44 10.09 -2.55
N ALA A 71 0.51 8.81 -2.86
CA ALA A 71 0.95 7.79 -1.90
C ALA A 71 2.43 7.96 -1.54
N LYS A 72 3.29 8.21 -2.50
CA LYS A 72 4.71 8.48 -2.25
C LYS A 72 4.88 9.63 -1.28
N LYS A 73 4.18 10.72 -1.54
CA LYS A 73 4.28 11.93 -0.73
C LYS A 73 3.76 11.71 0.69
N ALA A 74 2.66 10.99 0.83
CA ALA A 74 2.05 10.70 2.14
C ALA A 74 2.88 9.75 2.99
N LEU A 75 3.55 8.79 2.34
CA LEU A 75 4.25 7.70 3.03
C LEU A 75 5.73 7.99 3.27
N TYR A 76 6.30 8.97 2.60
CA TYR A 76 7.72 9.25 2.66
C TYR A 76 8.16 9.72 4.06
N THR A 77 9.17 9.09 4.60
CA THR A 77 9.91 9.55 5.79
C THR A 77 11.40 9.72 5.52
N GLY A 78 11.90 9.09 4.48
CA GLY A 78 13.33 9.06 4.15
C GLY A 78 14.10 7.97 4.90
N HIS A 79 13.39 7.17 5.68
CA HIS A 79 13.99 6.07 6.43
C HIS A 79 13.72 4.72 5.77
N ILE A 80 14.56 3.75 6.06
CA ILE A 80 14.35 2.37 5.63
C ILE A 80 13.04 1.87 6.23
N GLY A 81 12.24 1.20 5.41
CA GLY A 81 10.96 0.66 5.83
C GLY A 81 9.77 1.49 5.42
N ASP A 82 9.96 2.57 4.65
CA ASP A 82 8.84 3.35 4.11
C ASP A 82 7.91 2.50 3.25
N GLY A 83 8.47 1.47 2.62
CA GLY A 83 7.67 0.52 1.87
C GLY A 83 7.80 0.65 0.38
N LYS A 84 6.90 -0.02 -0.31
CA LYS A 84 6.89 -0.08 -1.78
C LYS A 84 5.47 -0.03 -2.30
N ILE A 85 5.33 0.51 -3.49
CA ILE A 85 4.07 0.55 -4.25
C ILE A 85 4.24 -0.39 -5.43
N PHE A 86 3.30 -1.31 -5.57
CA PHE A 86 3.25 -2.24 -6.70
C PHE A 86 2.05 -1.87 -7.55
N VAL A 87 2.27 -1.71 -8.85
CA VAL A 87 1.20 -1.38 -9.80
C VAL A 87 1.07 -2.52 -10.80
N TYR A 88 -0.13 -3.02 -10.94
CA TYR A 88 -0.42 -4.07 -11.90
C TYR A 88 -1.83 -3.93 -12.44
N ASN A 89 -2.06 -4.50 -13.60
CA ASN A 89 -3.36 -4.42 -14.25
C ASN A 89 -4.34 -5.42 -13.62
N VAL A 90 -5.54 -4.92 -13.33
CA VAL A 90 -6.68 -5.76 -12.99
C VAL A 90 -7.47 -5.98 -14.27
N THR A 91 -7.52 -7.22 -14.69
CA THR A 91 -8.12 -7.57 -16.00
C THR A 91 -9.61 -7.33 -16.02
N ARG A 92 -10.28 -7.54 -14.89
CA ARG A 92 -11.74 -7.48 -14.81
C ARG A 92 -12.18 -7.20 -13.39
N VAL A 93 -13.19 -6.35 -13.24
CA VAL A 93 -13.82 -6.07 -11.95
C VAL A 93 -15.30 -6.36 -12.09
N VAL A 94 -15.89 -7.05 -11.12
CA VAL A 94 -17.31 -7.32 -11.08
C VAL A 94 -17.83 -6.95 -9.70
N LYS A 95 -18.83 -6.08 -9.67
CA LYS A 95 -19.52 -5.72 -8.43
C LYS A 95 -20.53 -6.80 -8.10
N ILE A 96 -20.35 -7.46 -6.98
CA ILE A 96 -21.14 -8.64 -6.63
C ILE A 96 -22.63 -8.30 -6.49
N ARG A 97 -22.96 -7.19 -5.84
CA ARG A 97 -24.35 -6.82 -5.58
C ARG A 97 -25.14 -6.51 -6.83
N THR A 98 -24.54 -5.83 -7.80
CA THR A 98 -25.26 -5.32 -8.98
C THR A 98 -24.93 -6.05 -10.26
N GLY A 99 -23.80 -6.76 -10.30
CA GLY A 99 -23.28 -7.36 -11.52
C GLY A 99 -22.61 -6.37 -12.47
N GLU A 100 -22.49 -5.09 -12.08
CA GLU A 100 -21.78 -4.10 -12.87
C GLU A 100 -20.33 -4.49 -13.02
N GLU A 101 -19.73 -4.14 -14.16
CA GLU A 101 -18.37 -4.55 -14.49
C GLU A 101 -17.48 -3.35 -14.80
N ASP A 102 -16.19 -3.53 -14.52
CA ASP A 102 -15.11 -2.63 -14.89
C ASP A 102 -15.36 -1.19 -14.43
N TYR A 103 -15.40 -0.22 -15.35
CA TYR A 103 -15.58 1.19 -14.99
C TYR A 103 -16.80 1.40 -14.09
N ALA A 104 -17.95 0.86 -14.46
CA ALA A 104 -19.19 1.03 -13.70
C ALA A 104 -19.09 0.41 -12.30
N ALA A 105 -18.36 -0.69 -12.16
CA ALA A 105 -18.20 -1.36 -10.88
C ALA A 105 -17.39 -0.53 -9.87
N LEU A 106 -16.61 0.43 -10.33
CA LEU A 106 -15.69 1.20 -9.49
C LEU A 106 -16.18 2.61 -9.16
N GLN A 107 -17.32 3.06 -9.70
CA GLN A 107 -17.72 4.47 -9.55
C GLN A 107 -18.24 4.82 -8.16
N ASP A 108 -18.41 3.86 -7.28
CA ASP A 108 -18.73 4.08 -5.89
C ASP A 108 -17.50 4.20 -4.98
N VAL A 109 -16.30 3.87 -5.48
CA VAL A 109 -15.06 3.85 -4.68
C VAL A 109 -13.94 4.71 -5.26
N GLU A 110 -14.18 5.34 -6.40
CA GLU A 110 -13.19 6.26 -6.97
C GLU A 110 -13.81 7.59 -7.41
#